data_2d1c33fa06cfd12d6b0d7c21c1136080
#
_entry.id   2d1c33fa06cfd12d6b0d7c21c1136080
#
_cell.length_a   1.000
_cell.length_b   1.000
_cell.length_c   1.000
_cell.angle_alpha   90.00
_cell.angle_beta   90.00
_cell.angle_gamma   90.00
#
_symmetry.space_group_name_H-M   'P 1'
#
loop_
_entity.id
_entity.type
_entity.pdbx_description
1 polymer ?
#
loop_
_entity_poly.entity_id
_entity_poly.type
_entity_poly.pdbx_seq_one_letter_code
_entity_poly.pdbx_strand_id
1 'polypeptide(L)'
;MNKKISKKTAARRLSKMIEQFPADEYQKELYKKFPSTHYLSNPTNVMHTLAWCTFFRKNLHRFVQDYLGIDIHPYQQLSLYYMGVSNSICIVAARNDAKSFLIALYACCRAILYPGSKVVIGSATRGQSKLIITEKIQGELMEMSPVLRAEIEYVKTNGQDVVVKFKNGSTIKVFTANDNARGIRSTVAIREEFRQIKKEIEDKVISPFQMVRQPAYIKLAQYKNDPVIAKTLQEDPVDIYISSSWQDPSHWMWTIVDMNYESMLKHGKGMLLAFDESICLKHGFKTKQQLIKEKKKQDPTSWKVEFLNLRIKESDSAYFTYSMLMNRQISKQVFYPRNNLDVQINKKNRYAIPKRDNEVR
;
A
#
# COMPACT_ATOMS: atom_id res chain seq x y z
N MET A 1 -3.27 -16.62 24.43
CA MET A 1 -3.31 -18.08 24.12
C MET A 1 -4.01 -18.28 22.78
N ASN A 2 -3.28 -18.33 21.67
CA ASN A 2 -3.86 -18.65 20.37
C ASN A 2 -4.00 -20.16 20.23
N LYS A 3 -5.23 -20.67 20.35
CA LYS A 3 -5.51 -22.08 20.03
C LYS A 3 -5.24 -22.29 18.54
N LYS A 4 -4.18 -23.06 18.23
CA LYS A 4 -3.96 -23.56 16.85
C LYS A 4 -5.23 -24.29 16.39
N ILE A 5 -5.90 -23.73 15.38
CA ILE A 5 -7.06 -24.39 14.77
C ILE A 5 -6.54 -25.66 14.09
N SER A 6 -7.04 -26.82 14.47
CA SER A 6 -6.61 -28.08 13.87
C SER A 6 -6.96 -28.11 12.38
N LYS A 7 -6.16 -28.79 11.56
CA LYS A 7 -6.43 -29.00 10.12
C LYS A 7 -7.85 -29.53 9.86
N LYS A 8 -8.36 -30.37 10.77
CA LYS A 8 -9.72 -30.92 10.73
C LYS A 8 -10.81 -29.85 10.97
N THR A 9 -10.55 -28.89 11.82
CA THR A 9 -11.48 -27.76 12.10
C THR A 9 -11.49 -26.76 10.95
N ALA A 10 -10.34 -26.50 10.32
CA ALA A 10 -10.24 -25.64 9.14
C ALA A 10 -10.97 -26.26 7.94
N ALA A 11 -10.78 -27.55 7.67
CA ALA A 11 -11.49 -28.29 6.64
C ALA A 11 -13.01 -28.29 6.86
N ARG A 12 -13.49 -28.47 8.11
CA ARG A 12 -14.92 -28.47 8.45
C ARG A 12 -15.55 -27.07 8.31
N ARG A 13 -14.79 -25.99 8.58
CA ARG A 13 -15.24 -24.61 8.31
C ARG A 13 -15.31 -24.32 6.81
N LEU A 14 -14.35 -24.80 6.06
CA LEU A 14 -14.33 -24.69 4.60
C LEU A 14 -15.51 -25.43 3.97
N SER A 15 -15.79 -26.68 4.39
CA SER A 15 -16.98 -27.45 3.97
C SER A 15 -18.29 -26.70 4.23
N LYS A 16 -18.45 -26.12 5.43
CA LYS A 16 -19.65 -25.34 5.75
C LYS A 16 -19.81 -24.07 4.91
N MET A 17 -18.71 -23.43 4.53
CA MET A 17 -18.74 -22.28 3.60
C MET A 17 -19.17 -22.74 2.19
N ILE A 18 -18.74 -23.92 1.75
CA ILE A 18 -19.07 -24.47 0.45
C ILE A 18 -20.54 -24.90 0.37
N GLU A 19 -21.09 -25.45 1.47
CA GLU A 19 -22.51 -25.82 1.58
C GLU A 19 -23.49 -24.64 1.46
N GLN A 20 -23.02 -23.41 1.64
CA GLN A 20 -23.83 -22.18 1.50
C GLN A 20 -23.93 -21.66 0.05
N PHE A 21 -23.27 -22.29 -0.92
CA PHE A 21 -23.39 -21.92 -2.32
C PHE A 21 -24.33 -22.88 -3.04
N PRO A 22 -25.28 -22.39 -3.87
CA PRO A 22 -26.16 -23.25 -4.67
C PRO A 22 -25.36 -24.04 -5.70
N ALA A 23 -24.95 -25.25 -5.31
CA ALA A 23 -23.96 -26.05 -6.05
C ALA A 23 -24.54 -26.77 -7.30
N ASP A 24 -25.83 -27.08 -7.32
CA ASP A 24 -26.32 -28.11 -8.24
C ASP A 24 -26.50 -27.69 -9.70
N GLU A 25 -26.99 -26.51 -10.00
CA GLU A 25 -27.10 -26.02 -11.39
C GLU A 25 -25.75 -25.57 -11.96
N TYR A 26 -24.95 -25.03 -11.11
CA TYR A 26 -23.62 -24.52 -11.44
C TYR A 26 -22.66 -25.63 -11.83
N GLN A 27 -22.72 -26.75 -11.10
CA GLN A 27 -21.93 -27.94 -11.37
C GLN A 27 -22.22 -28.52 -12.75
N LYS A 28 -23.49 -28.58 -13.14
CA LYS A 28 -23.91 -29.14 -14.44
C LYS A 28 -23.43 -28.31 -15.63
N GLU A 29 -23.39 -26.98 -15.51
CA GLU A 29 -22.92 -26.12 -16.60
C GLU A 29 -21.40 -26.11 -16.76
N LEU A 30 -20.65 -26.18 -15.65
CA LEU A 30 -19.19 -26.28 -15.70
C LEU A 30 -18.72 -27.59 -16.31
N TYR A 31 -19.38 -28.71 -15.99
CA TYR A 31 -19.06 -30.03 -16.62
C TYR A 31 -19.24 -30.02 -18.12
N LYS A 32 -20.18 -29.28 -18.68
CA LYS A 32 -20.42 -29.21 -20.12
C LYS A 32 -19.34 -28.47 -20.91
N LYS A 33 -18.56 -27.63 -20.27
CA LYS A 33 -17.69 -26.64 -20.92
C LYS A 33 -16.19 -26.87 -20.75
N PHE A 34 -15.77 -27.65 -19.76
CA PHE A 34 -14.35 -27.98 -19.57
C PHE A 34 -14.11 -29.47 -19.79
N PRO A 35 -13.11 -29.83 -20.62
CA PRO A 35 -12.75 -31.24 -20.80
C PRO A 35 -12.42 -31.90 -19.47
N SER A 36 -12.86 -33.12 -19.27
CA SER A 36 -12.73 -33.91 -18.03
C SER A 36 -11.30 -34.10 -17.52
N THR A 37 -10.32 -33.78 -18.34
CA THR A 37 -8.87 -33.88 -18.04
C THR A 37 -8.31 -32.64 -17.33
N HIS A 38 -9.04 -31.53 -17.30
CA HIS A 38 -8.55 -30.32 -16.65
C HIS A 38 -9.04 -30.23 -15.20
N TYR A 39 -8.15 -29.84 -14.26
CA TYR A 39 -8.48 -29.73 -12.83
C TYR A 39 -9.75 -28.87 -12.58
N LEU A 40 -9.87 -27.74 -13.29
CA LEU A 40 -11.01 -26.83 -13.21
C LEU A 40 -12.26 -27.33 -13.97
N SER A 41 -12.23 -28.51 -14.61
CA SER A 41 -13.42 -29.12 -15.19
C SER A 41 -14.34 -29.73 -14.10
N ASN A 42 -13.77 -30.00 -12.92
CA ASN A 42 -14.55 -30.47 -11.78
C ASN A 42 -15.11 -29.25 -11.00
N PRO A 43 -16.44 -29.08 -10.92
CA PRO A 43 -17.06 -27.98 -10.21
C PRO A 43 -16.65 -27.86 -8.74
N THR A 44 -16.45 -28.99 -8.07
CA THR A 44 -15.99 -29.04 -6.68
C THR A 44 -14.61 -28.39 -6.56
N ASN A 45 -13.69 -28.65 -7.48
CA ASN A 45 -12.37 -28.03 -7.52
C ASN A 45 -12.46 -26.52 -7.77
N VAL A 46 -13.37 -26.07 -8.65
CA VAL A 46 -13.62 -24.65 -8.88
C VAL A 46 -14.10 -23.96 -7.62
N MET A 47 -15.09 -24.57 -6.93
CA MET A 47 -15.63 -24.01 -5.69
C MET A 47 -14.58 -23.98 -4.57
N HIS A 48 -13.77 -25.02 -4.43
CA HIS A 48 -12.66 -25.04 -3.48
C HIS A 48 -11.64 -23.94 -3.80
N THR A 49 -11.29 -23.78 -5.08
CA THR A 49 -10.35 -22.73 -5.52
C THR A 49 -10.90 -21.33 -5.24
N LEU A 50 -12.19 -21.09 -5.53
CA LEU A 50 -12.84 -19.80 -5.24
C LEU A 50 -12.89 -19.51 -3.74
N ALA A 51 -13.27 -20.48 -2.92
CA ALA A 51 -13.30 -20.33 -1.45
C ALA A 51 -11.90 -20.06 -0.91
N TRP A 52 -10.90 -20.80 -1.37
CA TRP A 52 -9.50 -20.63 -1.02
C TRP A 52 -8.99 -19.23 -1.40
N CYS A 53 -9.19 -18.81 -2.64
CA CYS A 53 -8.79 -17.47 -3.10
C CYS A 53 -9.50 -16.37 -2.31
N THR A 54 -10.81 -16.50 -2.09
CA THR A 54 -11.61 -15.48 -1.37
C THR A 54 -11.16 -15.32 0.06
N PHE A 55 -10.85 -16.43 0.75
CA PHE A 55 -10.34 -16.40 2.11
C PHE A 55 -8.98 -15.72 2.18
N PHE A 56 -8.02 -16.16 1.36
CA PHE A 56 -6.66 -15.64 1.42
C PHE A 56 -6.51 -14.22 0.87
N ARG A 57 -7.35 -13.80 -0.08
CA ARG A 57 -7.38 -12.40 -0.53
C ARG A 57 -7.67 -11.40 0.60
N LYS A 58 -8.51 -11.79 1.55
CA LYS A 58 -8.81 -10.99 2.74
C LYS A 58 -7.85 -11.25 3.91
N ASN A 59 -7.05 -12.31 3.84
CA ASN A 59 -6.17 -12.74 4.92
C ASN A 59 -4.76 -13.01 4.39
N LEU A 60 -4.13 -11.99 3.79
CA LEU A 60 -2.79 -12.15 3.17
C LEU A 60 -1.75 -12.64 4.16
N HIS A 61 -1.81 -12.20 5.42
CA HIS A 61 -0.92 -12.68 6.49
C HIS A 61 -1.03 -14.20 6.70
N ARG A 62 -2.26 -14.74 6.57
CA ARG A 62 -2.47 -16.19 6.62
C ARG A 62 -1.96 -16.90 5.37
N PHE A 63 -2.13 -16.27 4.20
CA PHE A 63 -1.58 -16.80 2.95
C PHE A 63 -0.07 -16.96 3.03
N VAL A 64 0.62 -15.96 3.56
CA VAL A 64 2.08 -15.98 3.73
C VAL A 64 2.50 -17.10 4.67
N GLN A 65 1.84 -17.27 5.81
CA GLN A 65 2.21 -18.29 6.79
C GLN A 65 1.76 -19.70 6.40
N ASP A 66 0.50 -19.84 5.92
CA ASP A 66 -0.11 -21.16 5.72
C ASP A 66 0.22 -21.75 4.36
N TYR A 67 0.38 -20.92 3.31
CA TYR A 67 0.66 -21.36 1.95
C TYR A 67 2.11 -21.18 1.56
N LEU A 68 2.67 -19.97 1.74
CA LEU A 68 4.06 -19.72 1.37
C LEU A 68 5.05 -20.28 2.41
N GLY A 69 4.61 -20.57 3.63
CA GLY A 69 5.45 -21.12 4.70
C GLY A 69 6.48 -20.11 5.24
N ILE A 70 6.22 -18.81 5.12
CA ILE A 70 7.11 -17.75 5.56
C ILE A 70 6.61 -17.20 6.90
N ASP A 71 7.47 -17.24 7.92
CA ASP A 71 7.21 -16.59 9.20
C ASP A 71 7.43 -15.09 9.10
N ILE A 72 6.46 -14.33 9.59
CA ILE A 72 6.47 -12.87 9.55
C ILE A 72 6.13 -12.27 10.91
N HIS A 73 6.71 -11.12 11.18
CA HIS A 73 6.51 -10.40 12.44
C HIS A 73 5.07 -9.85 12.57
N PRO A 74 4.56 -9.66 13.80
CA PRO A 74 3.18 -9.19 14.03
C PRO A 74 2.83 -7.89 13.30
N TYR A 75 3.74 -6.91 13.21
CA TYR A 75 3.48 -5.67 12.47
C TYR A 75 3.36 -5.90 10.96
N GLN A 76 4.10 -6.89 10.41
CA GLN A 76 4.00 -7.30 9.00
C GLN A 76 2.67 -8.04 8.76
N GLN A 77 2.24 -8.88 9.70
CA GLN A 77 0.93 -9.53 9.64
C GLN A 77 -0.20 -8.50 9.60
N LEU A 78 -0.13 -7.49 10.48
CA LEU A 78 -1.09 -6.38 10.51
C LEU A 78 -1.09 -5.61 9.19
N SER A 79 0.09 -5.26 8.68
CA SER A 79 0.24 -4.55 7.42
C SER A 79 -0.35 -5.34 6.26
N LEU A 80 -0.02 -6.61 6.12
CA LEU A 80 -0.54 -7.48 5.06
C LEU A 80 -2.06 -7.67 5.16
N TYR A 81 -2.62 -7.78 6.37
CA TYR A 81 -4.06 -7.83 6.56
C TYR A 81 -4.74 -6.60 5.95
N TYR A 82 -4.28 -5.39 6.32
CA TYR A 82 -4.86 -4.17 5.77
C TYR A 82 -4.58 -4.00 4.27
N MET A 83 -3.41 -4.43 3.79
CA MET A 83 -3.11 -4.46 2.35
C MET A 83 -4.02 -5.40 1.56
N GLY A 84 -4.61 -6.42 2.20
CA GLY A 84 -5.57 -7.33 1.59
C GLY A 84 -7.00 -6.79 1.50
N VAL A 85 -7.38 -5.85 2.40
CA VAL A 85 -8.76 -5.38 2.51
C VAL A 85 -8.97 -3.93 2.08
N SER A 86 -7.89 -3.18 1.83
CA SER A 86 -7.92 -1.77 1.44
C SER A 86 -7.58 -1.58 -0.03
N ASN A 87 -8.07 -0.51 -0.63
CA ASN A 87 -7.76 -0.15 -2.03
C ASN A 87 -6.70 0.97 -2.13
N SER A 88 -6.49 1.73 -1.05
CA SER A 88 -5.43 2.73 -0.94
C SER A 88 -4.75 2.58 0.42
N ILE A 89 -3.42 2.46 0.43
CA ILE A 89 -2.67 2.27 1.66
C ILE A 89 -1.45 3.17 1.65
N CYS A 90 -1.31 3.93 2.72
CA CYS A 90 -0.12 4.71 2.99
C CYS A 90 0.62 4.09 4.19
N ILE A 91 1.88 3.72 4.01
CA ILE A 91 2.73 3.19 5.07
C ILE A 91 3.89 4.16 5.26
N VAL A 92 3.93 4.81 6.42
CA VAL A 92 5.04 5.65 6.84
C VAL A 92 5.84 4.88 7.89
N ALA A 93 7.02 4.39 7.52
CA ALA A 93 7.80 3.51 8.37
C ALA A 93 9.26 3.94 8.45
N ALA A 94 9.86 3.80 9.63
CA ALA A 94 11.23 4.19 9.90
C ALA A 94 12.25 3.48 9.00
N ARG A 95 13.46 3.98 8.97
CA ARG A 95 14.55 3.25 8.32
C ARG A 95 14.74 1.89 8.97
N ASN A 96 14.96 0.87 8.13
CA ASN A 96 15.19 -0.53 8.51
C ASN A 96 13.96 -1.29 9.06
N ASP A 97 12.75 -0.77 8.90
CA ASP A 97 11.50 -1.49 9.22
C ASP A 97 11.09 -2.47 8.10
N ALA A 98 12.05 -2.99 7.35
CA ALA A 98 11.84 -3.99 6.30
C ALA A 98 10.74 -3.62 5.27
N LYS A 99 10.59 -2.33 4.92
CA LYS A 99 9.59 -1.81 3.96
C LYS A 99 9.62 -2.54 2.62
N SER A 100 10.82 -2.65 2.02
CA SER A 100 11.00 -3.27 0.70
C SER A 100 10.69 -4.77 0.72
N PHE A 101 10.95 -5.47 1.83
CA PHE A 101 10.54 -6.86 2.03
C PHE A 101 9.01 -6.98 2.06
N LEU A 102 8.33 -6.12 2.81
CA LEU A 102 6.87 -6.12 2.95
C LEU A 102 6.16 -5.92 1.60
N ILE A 103 6.61 -4.95 0.79
CA ILE A 103 6.01 -4.70 -0.53
C ILE A 103 6.34 -5.81 -1.53
N ALA A 104 7.54 -6.40 -1.48
CA ALA A 104 7.89 -7.55 -2.30
C ALA A 104 6.98 -8.75 -1.99
N LEU A 105 6.78 -9.03 -0.70
CA LEU A 105 5.93 -10.10 -0.21
C LEU A 105 4.46 -9.87 -0.64
N TYR A 106 3.94 -8.67 -0.43
CA TYR A 106 2.60 -8.30 -0.91
C TYR A 106 2.45 -8.47 -2.41
N ALA A 107 3.42 -8.00 -3.19
CA ALA A 107 3.39 -8.11 -4.65
C ALA A 107 3.31 -9.57 -5.11
N CYS A 108 4.05 -10.47 -4.46
CA CYS A 108 3.99 -11.92 -4.71
C CYS A 108 2.63 -12.50 -4.33
N CYS A 109 2.09 -12.17 -3.16
CA CYS A 109 0.76 -12.60 -2.74
C CYS A 109 -0.31 -12.17 -3.75
N ARG A 110 -0.27 -10.91 -4.17
CA ARG A 110 -1.21 -10.36 -5.15
C ARG A 110 -1.11 -11.07 -6.50
N ALA A 111 0.13 -11.29 -6.97
CA ALA A 111 0.37 -11.99 -8.23
C ALA A 111 -0.15 -13.43 -8.23
N ILE A 112 -0.05 -14.15 -7.12
CA ILE A 112 -0.54 -15.54 -7.02
C ILE A 112 -2.07 -15.58 -6.90
N LEU A 113 -2.63 -14.78 -5.97
CA LEU A 113 -4.06 -14.84 -5.63
C LEU A 113 -4.99 -14.23 -6.70
N TYR A 114 -4.45 -13.42 -7.61
CA TYR A 114 -5.21 -12.77 -8.68
C TYR A 114 -4.58 -13.12 -10.05
N PRO A 115 -4.98 -14.25 -10.66
CA PRO A 115 -4.38 -14.72 -11.91
C PRO A 115 -4.38 -13.66 -13.01
N GLY A 116 -3.22 -13.43 -13.59
CA GLY A 116 -3.01 -12.43 -14.63
C GLY A 116 -2.94 -10.99 -14.12
N SER A 117 -2.80 -10.76 -12.81
CA SER A 117 -2.57 -9.45 -12.20
C SER A 117 -1.31 -8.78 -12.75
N LYS A 118 -1.36 -7.45 -12.84
CA LYS A 118 -0.23 -6.61 -13.24
C LYS A 118 0.17 -5.71 -12.09
N VAL A 119 1.14 -6.18 -11.31
CA VAL A 119 1.71 -5.40 -10.23
C VAL A 119 2.89 -4.59 -10.77
N VAL A 120 2.91 -3.29 -10.48
CA VAL A 120 4.05 -2.43 -10.83
C VAL A 120 4.62 -1.77 -9.58
N ILE A 121 5.95 -1.70 -9.52
CA ILE A 121 6.68 -1.10 -8.39
C ILE A 121 7.55 0.01 -8.95
N GLY A 122 7.26 1.23 -8.53
CA GLY A 122 7.98 2.44 -8.95
C GLY A 122 8.73 3.08 -7.81
N SER A 123 9.91 3.62 -8.11
CA SER A 123 10.68 4.48 -7.23
C SER A 123 11.32 5.60 -8.03
N ALA A 124 11.90 6.59 -7.34
CA ALA A 124 12.58 7.71 -8.00
C ALA A 124 13.76 7.25 -8.86
N THR A 125 14.42 6.16 -8.48
CA THR A 125 15.56 5.61 -9.22
C THR A 125 15.35 4.16 -9.62
N ARG A 126 15.86 3.78 -10.77
CA ARG A 126 15.76 2.39 -11.27
C ARG A 126 16.49 1.39 -10.36
N GLY A 127 17.60 1.81 -9.77
CA GLY A 127 18.40 0.97 -8.87
C GLY A 127 17.57 0.49 -7.69
N GLN A 128 16.87 1.40 -7.01
CA GLN A 128 16.00 1.07 -5.88
C GLN A 128 14.92 0.06 -6.25
N SER A 129 14.16 0.33 -7.31
CA SER A 129 13.10 -0.60 -7.75
C SER A 129 13.64 -1.97 -8.16
N LYS A 130 14.82 -2.02 -8.82
CA LYS A 130 15.46 -3.28 -9.22
C LYS A 130 15.83 -4.15 -8.01
N LEU A 131 16.36 -3.54 -6.93
CA LEU A 131 16.74 -4.26 -5.70
C LEU A 131 15.57 -5.01 -5.07
N ILE A 132 14.33 -4.52 -5.22
CA ILE A 132 13.16 -5.24 -4.73
C ILE A 132 13.01 -6.60 -5.42
N ILE A 133 13.28 -6.67 -6.72
CA ILE A 133 13.21 -7.96 -7.43
C ILE A 133 14.44 -8.81 -7.16
N THR A 134 15.65 -8.24 -7.28
CA THR A 134 16.88 -9.03 -7.20
C THR A 134 17.20 -9.48 -5.78
N GLU A 135 17.06 -8.61 -4.80
CA GLU A 135 17.40 -8.95 -3.41
C GLU A 135 16.19 -9.53 -2.68
N LYS A 136 15.03 -8.86 -2.75
CA LYS A 136 13.90 -9.27 -1.91
C LYS A 136 13.12 -10.43 -2.50
N ILE A 137 12.77 -10.40 -3.79
CA ILE A 137 12.02 -11.53 -4.38
C ILE A 137 12.95 -12.70 -4.66
N GLN A 138 14.02 -12.48 -5.44
CA GLN A 138 14.89 -13.57 -5.89
C GLN A 138 15.84 -14.04 -4.79
N GLY A 139 16.50 -13.13 -4.08
CA GLY A 139 17.51 -13.47 -3.07
C GLY A 139 16.93 -13.89 -1.71
N GLU A 140 15.79 -13.36 -1.31
CA GLU A 140 15.22 -13.68 0.01
C GLU A 140 13.96 -14.56 -0.11
N LEU A 141 12.88 -14.04 -0.72
CA LEU A 141 11.58 -14.72 -0.69
C LEU A 141 11.56 -16.07 -1.41
N MET A 142 12.23 -16.19 -2.56
CA MET A 142 12.30 -17.46 -3.28
C MET A 142 13.18 -18.50 -2.55
N GLU A 143 14.11 -18.06 -1.72
CA GLU A 143 14.91 -18.95 -0.87
C GLU A 143 14.15 -19.39 0.36
N MET A 144 13.37 -18.47 0.97
CA MET A 144 12.54 -18.78 2.13
C MET A 144 11.35 -19.68 1.79
N SER A 145 10.83 -19.62 0.55
CA SER A 145 9.62 -20.34 0.15
C SER A 145 9.81 -21.13 -1.15
N PRO A 146 9.99 -22.45 -1.06
CA PRO A 146 9.98 -23.34 -2.23
C PRO A 146 8.65 -23.26 -3.00
N VAL A 147 7.54 -23.02 -2.32
CA VAL A 147 6.22 -22.85 -2.93
C VAL A 147 6.18 -21.60 -3.80
N LEU A 148 6.66 -20.46 -3.28
CA LEU A 148 6.77 -19.24 -4.08
C LEU A 148 7.66 -19.44 -5.31
N ARG A 149 8.79 -20.11 -5.14
CA ARG A 149 9.67 -20.46 -6.27
C ARG A 149 8.94 -21.28 -7.32
N ALA A 150 8.10 -22.22 -6.91
CA ALA A 150 7.31 -23.07 -7.82
C ALA A 150 6.22 -22.30 -8.56
N GLU A 151 5.68 -21.21 -7.99
CA GLU A 151 4.69 -20.34 -8.64
C GLU A 151 5.29 -19.43 -9.72
N ILE A 152 6.59 -19.12 -9.61
CA ILE A 152 7.30 -18.24 -10.54
C ILE A 152 7.72 -19.03 -11.79
N GLU A 153 7.41 -18.49 -12.98
CA GLU A 153 7.81 -19.02 -14.26
C GLU A 153 9.24 -18.63 -14.60
N TYR A 154 9.54 -17.32 -14.50
CA TYR A 154 10.90 -16.80 -14.64
C TYR A 154 11.07 -15.42 -13.98
N VAL A 155 12.32 -15.06 -13.70
CA VAL A 155 12.76 -13.74 -13.27
C VAL A 155 13.75 -13.19 -14.29
N LYS A 156 13.43 -12.03 -14.88
CA LYS A 156 14.30 -11.31 -15.79
C LYS A 156 14.83 -10.05 -15.10
N THR A 157 16.14 -9.95 -14.94
CA THR A 157 16.80 -8.83 -14.26
C THR A 157 17.74 -8.02 -15.15
N ASN A 158 17.94 -8.50 -16.39
CA ASN A 158 18.83 -7.89 -17.36
C ASN A 158 18.06 -7.10 -18.42
N GLY A 159 18.68 -6.06 -18.99
CA GLY A 159 18.07 -5.22 -20.02
C GLY A 159 17.18 -4.11 -19.44
N GLN A 160 16.30 -3.55 -20.28
CA GLN A 160 15.42 -2.45 -19.89
C GLN A 160 14.26 -2.91 -18.99
N ASP A 161 13.77 -4.13 -19.19
CA ASP A 161 12.64 -4.69 -18.43
C ASP A 161 13.14 -5.59 -17.31
N VAL A 162 12.86 -5.21 -16.09
CA VAL A 162 13.03 -6.04 -14.90
C VAL A 162 11.65 -6.57 -14.51
N VAL A 163 11.47 -7.88 -14.57
CA VAL A 163 10.13 -8.50 -14.42
C VAL A 163 10.21 -9.88 -13.77
N VAL A 164 9.23 -10.14 -12.90
CA VAL A 164 8.91 -11.48 -12.42
C VAL A 164 7.63 -11.92 -13.11
N LYS A 165 7.66 -13.08 -13.75
CA LYS A 165 6.52 -13.70 -14.42
C LYS A 165 6.06 -14.91 -13.62
N PHE A 166 4.77 -15.00 -13.36
CA PHE A 166 4.14 -16.11 -12.66
C PHE A 166 3.45 -17.06 -13.64
N LYS A 167 3.39 -18.34 -13.31
CA LYS A 167 2.76 -19.39 -14.12
C LYS A 167 1.27 -19.12 -14.42
N ASN A 168 0.58 -18.41 -13.50
CA ASN A 168 -0.83 -18.02 -13.69
C ASN A 168 -1.02 -16.79 -14.60
N GLY A 169 0.04 -16.32 -15.27
CA GLY A 169 0.02 -15.19 -16.19
C GLY A 169 0.23 -13.82 -15.53
N SER A 170 0.34 -13.74 -14.20
CA SER A 170 0.62 -12.50 -13.49
C SER A 170 2.04 -12.01 -13.69
N THR A 171 2.24 -10.71 -13.52
CA THR A 171 3.57 -10.09 -13.63
C THR A 171 3.80 -9.08 -12.53
N ILE A 172 5.03 -9.04 -12.02
CA ILE A 172 5.55 -7.94 -11.22
C ILE A 172 6.61 -7.24 -12.06
N LYS A 173 6.42 -5.95 -12.36
CA LYS A 173 7.37 -5.14 -13.11
C LYS A 173 7.85 -3.97 -12.28
N VAL A 174 9.12 -3.59 -12.44
CA VAL A 174 9.62 -2.34 -11.86
C VAL A 174 9.74 -1.27 -12.93
N PHE A 175 9.54 -0.03 -12.52
CA PHE A 175 9.70 1.14 -13.38
C PHE A 175 10.37 2.29 -12.62
N THR A 176 10.94 3.22 -13.35
CA THR A 176 11.43 4.50 -12.79
C THR A 176 10.32 5.54 -12.90
N ALA A 177 10.08 6.28 -11.83
CA ALA A 177 9.06 7.34 -11.77
C ALA A 177 9.49 8.57 -12.59
N ASN A 178 9.34 8.48 -13.91
CA ASN A 178 9.60 9.56 -14.88
C ASN A 178 8.66 9.46 -16.08
N ASP A 179 8.72 10.41 -17.01
CA ASP A 179 7.85 10.47 -18.19
C ASP A 179 7.94 9.24 -19.10
N ASN A 180 9.04 8.51 -19.11
CA ASN A 180 9.21 7.30 -19.94
C ASN A 180 8.33 6.13 -19.45
N ALA A 181 7.76 6.23 -18.26
CA ALA A 181 6.84 5.22 -17.73
C ALA A 181 5.42 5.32 -18.32
N ARG A 182 5.14 6.33 -19.16
CA ARG A 182 3.82 6.47 -19.81
C ARG A 182 3.43 5.21 -20.58
N GLY A 183 2.16 4.85 -20.51
CA GLY A 183 1.64 3.66 -21.20
C GLY A 183 1.66 2.37 -20.38
N ILE A 184 2.26 2.35 -19.21
CA ILE A 184 2.14 1.23 -18.29
C ILE A 184 0.67 1.10 -17.85
N ARG A 185 0.23 -0.16 -17.69
CA ARG A 185 -1.11 -0.47 -17.15
C ARG A 185 -0.95 -1.45 -15.99
N SER A 186 -1.61 -1.16 -14.87
CA SER A 186 -1.49 -1.98 -13.66
C SER A 186 -2.82 -2.19 -12.97
N THR A 187 -2.93 -3.28 -12.23
CA THR A 187 -3.99 -3.53 -11.26
C THR A 187 -3.56 -3.13 -9.85
N VAL A 188 -2.25 -3.11 -9.63
CA VAL A 188 -1.63 -2.63 -8.39
C VAL A 188 -0.45 -1.74 -8.73
N ALA A 189 -0.43 -0.53 -8.18
CA ALA A 189 0.67 0.39 -8.29
C ALA A 189 1.29 0.66 -6.91
N ILE A 190 2.54 0.27 -6.76
CA ILE A 190 3.32 0.45 -5.53
C ILE A 190 4.33 1.57 -5.77
N ARG A 191 4.33 2.60 -4.91
CA ARG A 191 5.29 3.70 -4.92
C ARG A 191 6.24 3.53 -3.74
N GLU A 192 7.43 3.04 -4.02
CA GLU A 192 8.49 2.92 -3.03
C GLU A 192 9.22 4.24 -2.88
N GLU A 193 9.47 4.63 -1.64
CA GLU A 193 10.04 5.93 -1.28
C GLU A 193 9.33 7.09 -2.01
N PHE A 194 7.98 7.08 -1.97
CA PHE A 194 7.15 8.01 -2.74
C PHE A 194 7.41 9.48 -2.40
N ARG A 195 8.00 9.78 -1.24
CA ARG A 195 8.49 11.11 -0.87
C ARG A 195 9.53 11.66 -1.85
N GLN A 196 10.22 10.79 -2.61
CA GLN A 196 11.21 11.18 -3.62
C GLN A 196 10.60 11.31 -5.02
N ILE A 197 9.36 10.90 -5.22
CA ILE A 197 8.66 11.00 -6.49
C ILE A 197 8.09 12.42 -6.63
N LYS A 198 8.31 13.04 -7.79
CA LYS A 198 7.75 14.37 -8.08
C LYS A 198 6.23 14.27 -8.21
N LYS A 199 5.50 15.22 -7.60
CA LYS A 199 4.04 15.29 -7.68
C LYS A 199 3.51 15.26 -9.11
N GLU A 200 4.17 15.97 -10.00
CA GLU A 200 3.79 16.02 -11.42
C GLU A 200 3.85 14.64 -12.10
N ILE A 201 4.85 13.83 -11.76
CA ILE A 201 4.98 12.45 -12.27
C ILE A 201 3.89 11.55 -11.67
N GLU A 202 3.60 11.70 -10.38
CA GLU A 202 2.49 10.96 -9.77
C GLU A 202 1.18 11.27 -10.49
N ASP A 203 0.83 12.53 -10.65
CA ASP A 203 -0.48 12.95 -11.20
C ASP A 203 -0.63 12.61 -12.69
N LYS A 204 0.42 12.87 -13.50
CA LYS A 204 0.33 12.78 -14.97
C LYS A 204 0.74 11.42 -15.54
N VAL A 205 1.52 10.64 -14.79
CA VAL A 205 2.11 9.40 -15.31
C VAL A 205 1.64 8.17 -14.51
N ILE A 206 1.79 8.17 -13.17
CA ILE A 206 1.58 6.97 -12.35
C ILE A 206 0.09 6.75 -12.03
N SER A 207 -0.62 7.77 -11.55
CA SER A 207 -2.05 7.65 -11.24
C SER A 207 -2.89 7.10 -12.41
N PRO A 208 -2.63 7.48 -13.70
CA PRO A 208 -3.35 6.91 -14.83
C PRO A 208 -3.02 5.44 -15.17
N PHE A 209 -2.07 4.78 -14.48
CA PHE A 209 -1.75 3.36 -14.74
C PHE A 209 -2.88 2.42 -14.39
N GLN A 210 -3.69 2.80 -13.43
CA GLN A 210 -4.68 1.92 -12.86
C GLN A 210 -5.77 1.55 -13.84
N MET A 211 -6.08 0.27 -13.87
CA MET A 211 -7.15 -0.28 -14.64
C MET A 211 -7.90 -1.35 -13.86
N VAL A 212 -9.22 -1.33 -13.96
CA VAL A 212 -10.03 -2.47 -13.54
C VAL A 212 -9.82 -3.57 -14.57
N ARG A 213 -9.27 -4.69 -14.12
CA ARG A 213 -9.08 -5.83 -14.98
C ARG A 213 -10.14 -6.87 -14.73
N GLN A 214 -10.81 -7.24 -15.78
CA GLN A 214 -11.61 -8.46 -15.79
C GLN A 214 -10.76 -9.60 -16.36
N PRO A 215 -10.51 -10.68 -15.62
CA PRO A 215 -9.87 -11.87 -16.16
C PRO A 215 -10.58 -12.35 -17.42
N ALA A 216 -9.82 -12.89 -18.39
CA ALA A 216 -10.37 -13.28 -19.68
C ALA A 216 -11.55 -14.26 -19.59
N TYR A 217 -11.57 -15.12 -18.57
CA TYR A 217 -12.65 -16.08 -18.32
C TYR A 217 -13.96 -15.44 -17.83
N ILE A 218 -13.95 -14.22 -17.28
CA ILE A 218 -15.20 -13.47 -16.97
C ILE A 218 -15.94 -13.10 -18.27
N LYS A 219 -15.22 -12.97 -19.38
CA LYS A 219 -15.81 -12.68 -20.69
C LYS A 219 -16.51 -13.90 -21.29
N LEU A 220 -16.27 -15.09 -20.77
CA LEU A 220 -17.01 -16.29 -21.20
C LEU A 220 -18.48 -16.10 -20.82
N ALA A 221 -19.38 -16.37 -21.76
CA ALA A 221 -20.82 -16.13 -21.60
C ALA A 221 -21.42 -16.71 -20.31
N GLN A 222 -20.86 -17.80 -19.83
CA GLN A 222 -21.26 -18.50 -18.60
C GLN A 222 -21.03 -17.71 -17.32
N TYR A 223 -19.99 -16.86 -17.28
CA TYR A 223 -19.64 -16.09 -16.07
C TYR A 223 -20.15 -14.66 -16.14
N LYS A 224 -20.49 -14.18 -17.35
CA LYS A 224 -20.94 -12.82 -17.59
C LYS A 224 -22.23 -12.48 -16.81
N ASN A 225 -23.06 -13.48 -16.57
CA ASN A 225 -24.38 -13.33 -15.93
C ASN A 225 -24.39 -13.85 -14.47
N ASP A 226 -23.25 -14.32 -13.95
CA ASP A 226 -23.17 -14.75 -12.55
C ASP A 226 -22.57 -13.66 -11.68
N PRO A 227 -23.42 -12.95 -10.87
CA PRO A 227 -22.96 -11.84 -10.05
C PRO A 227 -21.98 -12.26 -8.94
N VAL A 228 -22.05 -13.51 -8.49
CA VAL A 228 -21.16 -14.01 -7.43
C VAL A 228 -19.75 -14.24 -8.00
N ILE A 229 -19.66 -14.91 -9.15
CA ILE A 229 -18.37 -15.13 -9.81
C ILE A 229 -17.78 -13.81 -10.31
N ALA A 230 -18.56 -13.00 -10.97
CA ALA A 230 -18.10 -11.70 -11.46
C ALA A 230 -17.51 -10.87 -10.31
N LYS A 231 -18.18 -10.80 -9.16
CA LYS A 231 -17.72 -10.09 -7.97
C LYS A 231 -16.50 -10.74 -7.31
N THR A 232 -16.45 -12.07 -7.23
CA THR A 232 -15.35 -12.81 -6.60
C THR A 232 -14.06 -12.74 -7.42
N LEU A 233 -14.20 -12.66 -8.75
CA LEU A 233 -13.07 -12.68 -9.68
C LEU A 233 -12.65 -11.27 -10.11
N GLN A 234 -13.45 -10.24 -9.81
CA GLN A 234 -13.07 -8.86 -10.07
C GLN A 234 -11.85 -8.48 -9.24
N GLU A 235 -10.89 -7.86 -9.88
CA GLU A 235 -9.74 -7.28 -9.22
C GLU A 235 -9.91 -5.76 -9.16
N ASP A 236 -10.16 -5.24 -7.95
CA ASP A 236 -10.15 -3.80 -7.72
C ASP A 236 -8.70 -3.28 -7.79
N PRO A 237 -8.47 -2.13 -8.42
CA PRO A 237 -7.16 -1.49 -8.42
C PRO A 237 -6.75 -1.10 -7.01
N VAL A 238 -5.46 -1.22 -6.72
CA VAL A 238 -4.88 -0.88 -5.41
C VAL A 238 -3.70 0.06 -5.58
N ASP A 239 -3.70 1.12 -4.76
CA ASP A 239 -2.60 2.06 -4.59
C ASP A 239 -1.87 1.81 -3.29
N ILE A 240 -0.55 1.66 -3.38
CA ILE A 240 0.31 1.55 -2.20
C ILE A 240 1.37 2.64 -2.25
N TYR A 241 1.41 3.41 -1.18
CA TYR A 241 2.40 4.45 -0.94
C TYR A 241 3.23 4.05 0.27
N ILE A 242 4.53 3.85 0.11
CA ILE A 242 5.41 3.47 1.21
C ILE A 242 6.67 4.31 1.22
N SER A 243 6.99 4.88 2.37
CA SER A 243 8.17 5.72 2.57
C SER A 243 8.46 5.91 4.06
N SER A 244 9.59 6.50 4.39
CA SER A 244 9.75 7.21 5.67
C SER A 244 9.19 8.63 5.57
N SER A 245 9.06 9.30 6.70
CA SER A 245 8.57 10.68 6.80
C SER A 245 9.44 11.67 6.01
N TRP A 246 8.95 12.89 5.81
CA TRP A 246 9.65 13.96 5.10
C TRP A 246 9.65 15.25 5.90
N GLN A 247 10.75 15.98 5.80
CA GLN A 247 10.94 17.20 6.59
C GLN A 247 10.13 18.40 6.10
N ASP A 248 9.77 18.46 4.82
CA ASP A 248 8.98 19.57 4.28
C ASP A 248 7.48 19.37 4.60
N PRO A 249 6.87 20.22 5.42
CA PRO A 249 5.47 20.10 5.79
C PRO A 249 4.50 20.38 4.63
N SER A 250 4.97 21.04 3.56
CA SER A 250 4.17 21.34 2.36
C SER A 250 4.21 20.25 1.31
N HIS A 251 5.04 19.22 1.51
CA HIS A 251 5.22 18.16 0.53
C HIS A 251 3.94 17.37 0.30
N TRP A 252 3.66 17.04 -0.96
CA TRP A 252 2.45 16.33 -1.39
C TRP A 252 2.22 14.97 -0.71
N MET A 253 3.27 14.33 -0.17
CA MET A 253 3.10 13.10 0.59
C MET A 253 2.13 13.25 1.75
N TRP A 254 2.11 14.43 2.40
CA TRP A 254 1.21 14.68 3.52
C TRP A 254 -0.25 14.72 3.10
N THR A 255 -0.55 15.13 1.87
CA THR A 255 -1.89 15.03 1.30
C THR A 255 -2.33 13.56 1.20
N ILE A 256 -1.44 12.66 0.76
CA ILE A 256 -1.73 11.21 0.70
C ILE A 256 -1.91 10.62 2.10
N VAL A 257 -1.07 11.02 3.05
CA VAL A 257 -1.20 10.62 4.47
C VAL A 257 -2.56 11.05 5.02
N ASP A 258 -2.92 12.32 4.86
CA ASP A 258 -4.17 12.89 5.38
C ASP A 258 -5.40 12.23 4.71
N MET A 259 -5.39 12.02 3.39
CA MET A 259 -6.46 11.33 2.65
C MET A 259 -6.69 9.88 3.15
N ASN A 260 -5.61 9.11 3.35
CA ASN A 260 -5.73 7.74 3.85
C ASN A 260 -6.18 7.72 5.31
N TYR A 261 -5.72 8.66 6.14
CA TYR A 261 -6.15 8.82 7.53
C TYR A 261 -7.64 9.16 7.62
N GLU A 262 -8.10 10.15 6.87
CA GLU A 262 -9.52 10.51 6.84
C GLU A 262 -10.41 9.36 6.33
N SER A 263 -9.96 8.66 5.27
CA SER A 263 -10.67 7.49 4.76
C SER A 263 -10.79 6.39 5.83
N MET A 264 -9.71 6.14 6.56
CA MET A 264 -9.68 5.17 7.67
C MET A 264 -10.68 5.55 8.76
N LEU A 265 -10.73 6.81 9.18
CA LEU A 265 -11.67 7.29 10.19
C LEU A 265 -13.13 7.19 9.76
N LYS A 266 -13.41 7.34 8.47
CA LYS A 266 -14.74 7.23 7.88
C LYS A 266 -15.11 5.78 7.49
N HIS A 267 -14.37 4.78 7.95
CA HIS A 267 -14.52 3.38 7.57
C HIS A 267 -14.50 3.14 6.05
N GLY A 268 -13.75 3.98 5.33
CA GLY A 268 -13.52 3.82 3.91
C GLY A 268 -12.49 2.73 3.59
N LYS A 269 -12.12 2.62 2.32
CA LYS A 269 -11.14 1.63 1.84
C LYS A 269 -9.69 2.15 1.86
N GLY A 270 -9.44 3.31 2.44
CA GLY A 270 -8.11 3.86 2.66
C GLY A 270 -7.57 3.49 4.05
N MET A 271 -6.26 3.28 4.16
CA MET A 271 -5.60 2.91 5.40
C MET A 271 -4.27 3.66 5.55
N LEU A 272 -4.02 4.17 6.74
CA LEU A 272 -2.72 4.71 7.14
C LEU A 272 -2.10 3.82 8.21
N LEU A 273 -0.87 3.39 7.98
CA LEU A 273 -0.04 2.69 8.97
C LEU A 273 1.24 3.51 9.21
N ALA A 274 1.61 3.68 10.46
CA ALA A 274 2.84 4.39 10.84
C ALA A 274 3.63 3.55 11.84
N PHE A 275 4.93 3.43 11.59
CA PHE A 275 5.86 2.64 12.42
C PHE A 275 7.12 3.47 12.67
N ASP A 276 7.57 3.50 13.91
CA ASP A 276 8.80 4.14 14.34
C ASP A 276 9.93 3.13 14.59
N GLU A 277 11.10 3.62 15.01
CA GLU A 277 12.28 2.78 15.25
C GLU A 277 12.09 1.69 16.33
N SER A 278 11.03 1.77 17.13
CA SER A 278 10.74 0.74 18.14
C SER A 278 10.50 -0.63 17.52
N ILE A 279 10.00 -0.66 16.27
CA ILE A 279 9.85 -1.88 15.48
C ILE A 279 11.19 -2.57 15.23
N CYS A 280 12.22 -1.78 14.85
CA CYS A 280 13.56 -2.32 14.64
C CYS A 280 14.13 -2.98 15.89
N LEU A 281 13.92 -2.35 17.05
CA LEU A 281 14.38 -2.90 18.35
C LEU A 281 13.58 -4.15 18.74
N LYS A 282 12.26 -4.06 18.67
CA LYS A 282 11.36 -5.13 19.11
C LYS A 282 11.56 -6.43 18.32
N HIS A 283 11.89 -6.31 17.04
CA HIS A 283 12.04 -7.45 16.14
C HIS A 283 13.50 -7.80 15.82
N GLY A 284 14.47 -7.15 16.51
CA GLY A 284 15.87 -7.50 16.39
C GLY A 284 16.55 -7.10 15.07
N PHE A 285 15.95 -6.19 14.30
CA PHE A 285 16.59 -5.69 13.07
C PHE A 285 17.79 -4.80 13.35
N LYS A 286 17.79 -4.16 14.55
CA LYS A 286 18.91 -3.40 15.09
C LYS A 286 19.04 -3.59 16.59
N THR A 287 20.27 -3.51 17.08
CA THR A 287 20.53 -3.47 18.51
C THR A 287 20.35 -2.05 19.05
N LYS A 288 20.05 -1.93 20.35
CA LYS A 288 19.97 -0.64 21.02
C LYS A 288 21.26 0.17 20.88
N GLN A 289 22.42 -0.49 20.92
CA GLN A 289 23.73 0.17 20.76
C GLN A 289 23.90 0.77 19.35
N GLN A 290 23.46 0.06 18.31
CA GLN A 290 23.48 0.57 16.93
C GLN A 290 22.62 1.81 16.78
N LEU A 291 21.39 1.80 17.32
CA LEU A 291 20.49 2.97 17.26
C LEU A 291 21.05 4.17 18.04
N ILE A 292 21.64 3.96 19.23
CA ILE A 292 22.28 5.03 19.98
C ILE A 292 23.45 5.64 19.19
N LYS A 293 24.26 4.80 18.52
CA LYS A 293 25.36 5.26 17.69
C LYS A 293 24.87 6.07 16.50
N GLU A 294 23.78 5.64 15.83
CA GLU A 294 23.18 6.38 14.72
C GLU A 294 22.59 7.71 15.19
N LYS A 295 21.86 7.70 16.32
CA LYS A 295 21.28 8.92 16.89
C LYS A 295 22.34 9.99 17.20
N LYS A 296 23.52 9.58 17.69
CA LYS A 296 24.63 10.51 17.96
C LYS A 296 25.24 11.13 16.70
N LYS A 297 25.10 10.47 15.54
CA LYS A 297 25.65 10.94 14.27
C LYS A 297 24.74 11.83 13.47
N GLN A 298 23.44 11.81 13.76
CA GLN A 298 22.44 12.57 13.03
C GLN A 298 22.02 13.84 13.78
N ASP A 299 21.63 14.85 13.04
CA ASP A 299 20.98 16.02 13.62
C ASP A 299 19.59 15.64 14.19
N PRO A 300 19.11 16.39 15.20
CA PRO A 300 17.85 16.05 15.87
C PRO A 300 16.63 16.01 14.93
N THR A 301 16.61 16.84 13.89
CA THR A 301 15.51 16.93 12.95
C THR A 301 15.48 15.73 12.01
N SER A 302 16.62 15.36 11.42
CA SER A 302 16.76 14.13 10.62
C SER A 302 16.40 12.89 11.44
N TRP A 303 16.78 12.84 12.73
CA TRP A 303 16.37 11.75 13.60
C TRP A 303 14.85 11.66 13.76
N LYS A 304 14.19 12.78 14.03
CA LYS A 304 12.72 12.85 14.15
C LYS A 304 12.03 12.37 12.87
N VAL A 305 12.54 12.75 11.70
CA VAL A 305 11.96 12.40 10.40
C VAL A 305 12.22 10.96 10.03
N GLU A 306 13.47 10.49 10.08
CA GLU A 306 13.87 9.22 9.49
C GLU A 306 13.66 8.02 10.42
N PHE A 307 13.62 8.25 11.74
CA PHE A 307 13.51 7.18 12.75
C PHE A 307 12.24 7.25 13.57
N LEU A 308 11.81 8.44 13.99
CA LEU A 308 10.56 8.59 14.72
C LEU A 308 9.35 8.78 13.79
N ASN A 309 9.58 8.96 12.49
CA ASN A 309 8.55 9.22 11.48
C ASN A 309 7.60 10.37 11.82
N LEU A 310 8.09 11.37 12.53
CA LEU A 310 7.26 12.51 12.92
C LEU A 310 7.04 13.44 11.73
N ARG A 311 5.80 13.90 11.60
CA ARG A 311 5.48 15.05 10.74
C ARG A 311 5.97 16.31 11.43
N ILE A 312 6.96 16.97 10.85
CA ILE A 312 7.49 18.24 11.36
C ILE A 312 6.58 19.34 10.85
N LYS A 313 6.09 20.17 11.75
CA LYS A 313 5.22 21.30 11.40
C LYS A 313 5.99 22.50 10.87
N GLU A 314 7.29 22.54 11.12
CA GLU A 314 8.14 23.69 10.84
C GLU A 314 9.44 23.25 10.18
N SER A 315 9.88 23.96 9.16
CA SER A 315 11.20 23.77 8.57
C SER A 315 12.26 24.39 9.51
N ASP A 316 13.42 23.73 9.67
CA ASP A 316 14.56 24.31 10.40
C ASP A 316 15.07 25.61 9.76
N SER A 317 14.73 25.85 8.49
CA SER A 317 15.01 27.10 7.75
C SER A 317 13.91 28.15 7.90
N ALA A 318 12.83 27.88 8.67
CA ALA A 318 11.77 28.85 8.88
C ALA A 318 12.26 30.00 9.75
N TYR A 319 12.28 31.21 9.19
CA TYR A 319 12.63 32.42 9.94
C TYR A 319 11.66 32.68 11.09
N PHE A 320 10.39 32.38 10.89
CA PHE A 320 9.37 32.41 11.93
C PHE A 320 8.79 31.02 12.14
N THR A 321 8.87 30.52 13.35
CA THR A 321 8.22 29.24 13.71
C THR A 321 6.72 29.43 13.90
N TYR A 322 5.94 28.37 13.65
CA TYR A 322 4.49 28.40 13.90
C TYR A 322 4.17 28.79 15.35
N SER A 323 4.95 28.29 16.30
CA SER A 323 4.82 28.63 17.71
C SER A 323 5.10 30.11 17.97
N MET A 324 6.10 30.72 17.32
CA MET A 324 6.34 32.14 17.38
C MET A 324 5.16 32.96 16.85
N LEU A 325 4.61 32.53 15.70
CA LEU A 325 3.44 33.20 15.11
C LEU A 325 2.21 33.07 16.00
N MET A 326 1.90 31.87 16.49
CA MET A 326 0.73 31.62 17.35
C MET A 326 0.86 32.32 18.70
N ASN A 327 2.03 32.33 19.31
CA ASN A 327 2.27 33.03 20.56
C ASN A 327 2.19 34.58 20.43
N ARG A 328 2.35 35.07 19.20
CA ARG A 328 2.23 36.52 18.89
C ARG A 328 0.90 36.88 18.25
N GLN A 329 0.02 35.93 18.05
CA GLN A 329 -1.31 36.17 17.50
C GLN A 329 -2.18 36.89 18.55
N ILE A 330 -2.22 38.20 18.46
CA ILE A 330 -2.99 39.07 19.36
C ILE A 330 -4.44 39.19 18.89
N SER A 331 -4.65 39.16 17.57
CA SER A 331 -5.99 39.25 16.96
C SER A 331 -6.55 37.86 16.63
N LYS A 332 -7.73 37.55 17.16
CA LYS A 332 -8.47 36.30 16.84
C LYS A 332 -9.34 36.41 15.60
N GLN A 333 -9.44 37.59 15.01
CA GLN A 333 -10.31 37.86 13.87
C GLN A 333 -9.52 38.47 12.70
N VAL A 334 -9.83 38.01 11.49
CA VAL A 334 -9.21 38.54 10.28
C VAL A 334 -9.79 39.93 10.02
N PHE A 335 -8.92 40.87 9.67
CA PHE A 335 -9.32 42.21 9.26
C PHE A 335 -9.79 42.19 7.81
N TYR A 336 -11.05 42.50 7.59
CA TYR A 336 -11.63 42.68 6.25
C TYR A 336 -12.23 44.11 6.15
N PRO A 337 -11.45 45.10 5.69
CA PRO A 337 -12.01 46.41 5.40
C PRO A 337 -12.99 46.30 4.22
N ARG A 338 -14.19 46.84 4.36
CA ARG A 338 -15.18 46.85 3.27
C ARG A 338 -14.80 47.82 2.15
N ASN A 339 -14.12 48.93 2.55
CA ASN A 339 -13.58 49.93 1.64
C ASN A 339 -12.48 50.73 2.33
N ASN A 340 -11.77 51.61 1.57
CA ASN A 340 -10.72 52.44 2.13
C ASN A 340 -11.22 53.43 3.18
N LEU A 341 -12.50 53.82 3.17
CA LEU A 341 -13.12 54.66 4.17
C LEU A 341 -13.30 53.94 5.51
N ASP A 342 -13.60 52.64 5.51
CA ASP A 342 -13.69 51.85 6.75
C ASP A 342 -12.36 51.82 7.50
N VAL A 343 -11.25 51.85 6.79
CA VAL A 343 -9.90 51.92 7.37
C VAL A 343 -9.61 53.29 7.98
N GLN A 344 -10.10 54.37 7.33
CA GLN A 344 -9.78 55.76 7.70
C GLN A 344 -10.73 56.38 8.73
N ILE A 345 -12.03 56.08 8.63
CA ILE A 345 -13.07 56.81 9.33
C ILE A 345 -13.60 56.06 10.57
N ASN A 346 -13.62 54.76 10.56
CA ASN A 346 -14.27 54.01 11.63
C ASN A 346 -13.36 53.71 12.80
N LYS A 347 -13.06 54.77 13.58
CA LYS A 347 -12.29 54.65 14.83
C LYS A 347 -12.96 53.75 15.88
N LYS A 348 -14.24 53.41 15.73
CA LYS A 348 -14.98 52.49 16.60
C LYS A 348 -14.90 51.06 16.12
N ASN A 349 -14.51 50.83 14.88
CA ASN A 349 -14.35 49.47 14.33
C ASN A 349 -13.00 48.89 14.72
N ARG A 350 -12.99 48.09 15.77
CA ARG A 350 -11.77 47.46 16.32
C ARG A 350 -11.02 46.55 15.31
N TYR A 351 -11.64 46.26 14.21
CA TYR A 351 -11.05 45.41 13.16
C TYR A 351 -10.42 46.22 12.01
N ALA A 352 -10.73 47.50 11.94
CA ALA A 352 -10.26 48.38 10.88
C ALA A 352 -9.03 49.21 11.29
N ILE A 353 -8.74 49.34 12.61
CA ILE A 353 -7.66 50.16 13.13
C ILE A 353 -6.77 49.34 14.06
N PRO A 354 -5.44 49.37 13.93
CA PRO A 354 -4.51 48.76 14.89
C PRO A 354 -4.79 49.26 16.28
N LYS A 355 -4.80 48.36 17.27
CA LYS A 355 -4.95 48.74 18.67
C LYS A 355 -3.71 49.41 19.22
N ARG A 356 -2.55 49.17 18.63
CA ARG A 356 -1.24 49.70 19.02
C ARG A 356 -0.44 50.01 17.76
N ASP A 357 0.44 50.99 17.86
CA ASP A 357 1.30 51.43 16.73
C ASP A 357 2.25 50.36 16.21
N ASN A 358 2.52 49.33 17.00
CA ASN A 358 3.38 48.20 16.65
C ASN A 358 2.62 46.89 16.32
N GLU A 359 1.29 46.92 16.19
CA GLU A 359 0.51 45.77 15.72
C GLU A 359 0.61 45.64 14.22
N VAL A 360 1.19 44.52 13.75
CA VAL A 360 1.16 44.10 12.35
C VAL A 360 -0.12 43.27 12.14
N ARG A 361 -0.88 43.62 11.14
CA ARG A 361 -2.14 42.97 10.75
C ARG A 361 -1.98 42.11 9.53
#